data_9c2d4679191f48ac0808b9ed5694c3c5
#
_entry.id   9c2d4679191f48ac0808b9ed5694c3c5
#
_cell.length_a   1.000
_cell.length_b   1.000
_cell.length_c   1.000
_cell.angle_alpha   90.00
_cell.angle_beta   90.00
_cell.angle_gamma   90.00
#
_symmetry.space_group_name_H-M   'P 1'
#
loop_
_entity.id
_entity.type
_entity.pdbx_description
1 polymer ?
#
loop_
_entity_poly.entity_id
_entity_poly.type
_entity_poly.pdbx_seq_one_letter_code
_entity_poly.pdbx_strand_id
1 'polypeptide(L)'
;MTTIRPLSALARSRAALLALALVAACGGGGPSGPPVRVTVPAGSGLSSIADTLEAREIIPSAGRFKIYARTKGAAARIQPGVYEVRRGTEYAEILRKLTTGDVVKTRVVIPEGWTIGQVAPRLAKAAGIPADSALKLISSPDAAKRRKVPGPTLEGYIYPATYVFPLGTSVDRMVDAMVERYRRVWTPAMRAQAQALGMDEREVVTLASIVEREAKVWSERPTIAAVYHNRLKIGMRLQADPTVQYALGGNRARLLYRDIDSVADNPYNTYRRAGLPPGPIASPSAGAIQATLQPAAADYLYFVARPNGTHVFTRTLAEHNAAKRASQAESRAR
;
A
#
# COMPACT_ATOMS: atom_id res chain seq x y z
N MET A 1 7.11 -83.00 59.94
CA MET A 1 7.19 -82.60 58.58
C MET A 1 6.22 -81.42 58.39
N THR A 2 6.75 -80.19 58.48
CA THR A 2 5.97 -79.00 58.57
C THR A 2 6.33 -78.13 57.36
N THR A 3 5.42 -77.93 56.43
CA THR A 3 5.63 -77.12 55.22
C THR A 3 5.25 -75.66 55.46
N ILE A 4 6.22 -74.79 55.32
CA ILE A 4 6.12 -73.34 55.41
C ILE A 4 5.71 -72.82 54.00
N ARG A 5 4.62 -72.10 53.93
CA ARG A 5 4.22 -71.33 52.73
C ARG A 5 4.73 -69.91 52.82
N PRO A 6 5.33 -69.31 51.76
CA PRO A 6 5.68 -67.91 51.76
C PRO A 6 4.53 -66.98 51.34
N LEU A 7 4.18 -66.05 52.21
CA LEU A 7 3.38 -64.87 51.98
C LEU A 7 4.31 -63.72 51.50
N SER A 8 4.39 -63.43 50.26
CA SER A 8 4.94 -62.10 49.80
C SER A 8 4.83 -61.85 48.27
N ALA A 9 3.65 -61.87 47.73
CA ALA A 9 3.50 -61.44 46.29
C ALA A 9 2.50 -60.30 46.04
N LEU A 10 1.77 -59.85 47.06
CA LEU A 10 0.71 -58.83 46.88
C LEU A 10 1.08 -57.39 47.28
N ALA A 11 2.24 -57.19 47.90
CA ALA A 11 2.63 -55.83 48.35
C ALA A 11 3.44 -55.02 47.33
N ARG A 12 4.00 -55.64 46.28
CA ARG A 12 4.85 -54.94 45.27
C ARG A 12 4.06 -54.34 44.09
N SER A 13 2.83 -54.77 43.86
CA SER A 13 2.00 -54.26 42.72
C SER A 13 1.26 -52.94 42.98
N ARG A 14 1.10 -52.56 44.26
CA ARG A 14 0.41 -51.28 44.58
C ARG A 14 1.31 -50.05 44.57
N ALA A 15 2.61 -50.21 44.80
CA ALA A 15 3.58 -49.10 44.73
C ALA A 15 3.95 -48.69 43.30
N ALA A 16 3.89 -49.63 42.34
CA ALA A 16 4.14 -49.34 40.92
C ALA A 16 3.00 -48.64 40.22
N LEU A 17 1.76 -48.83 40.64
CA LEU A 17 0.56 -48.15 40.09
C LEU A 17 0.39 -46.74 40.62
N LEU A 18 0.92 -46.37 41.79
CA LEU A 18 0.89 -44.99 42.30
C LEU A 18 1.99 -44.08 41.66
N ALA A 19 3.09 -44.67 41.21
CA ALA A 19 4.16 -43.91 40.53
C ALA A 19 3.78 -43.57 39.07
N LEU A 20 2.91 -44.35 38.41
CA LEU A 20 2.47 -44.09 37.05
C LEU A 20 1.34 -43.04 36.97
N ALA A 21 0.60 -42.80 38.05
CA ALA A 21 -0.48 -41.82 38.12
C ALA A 21 0.02 -40.37 38.34
N LEU A 22 1.28 -40.18 38.81
CA LEU A 22 1.87 -38.87 39.03
C LEU A 22 2.54 -38.27 37.79
N VAL A 23 2.76 -39.04 36.73
CA VAL A 23 3.35 -38.55 35.46
C VAL A 23 2.29 -38.05 34.50
N ALA A 24 1.00 -38.39 34.69
CA ALA A 24 -0.12 -37.95 33.84
C ALA A 24 -0.72 -36.59 34.25
N ALA A 25 -0.23 -35.94 35.32
CA ALA A 25 -0.71 -34.63 35.78
C ALA A 25 0.05 -33.42 35.21
N CYS A 26 1.00 -33.64 34.28
CA CYS A 26 1.50 -32.57 33.43
C CYS A 26 0.68 -32.51 32.13
N GLY A 27 -0.66 -32.36 32.25
CA GLY A 27 -1.54 -32.09 31.17
C GLY A 27 -1.26 -30.70 30.61
N GLY A 28 -0.39 -30.62 29.61
CA GLY A 28 -0.28 -29.48 28.77
C GLY A 28 -1.61 -29.30 28.03
N GLY A 29 -2.52 -28.51 28.59
CA GLY A 29 -3.65 -28.00 27.83
C GLY A 29 -3.06 -27.24 26.64
N GLY A 30 -3.40 -27.67 25.42
CA GLY A 30 -2.95 -26.99 24.22
C GLY A 30 -3.38 -25.51 24.20
N PRO A 31 -2.97 -24.75 23.17
CA PRO A 31 -3.26 -23.33 23.08
C PRO A 31 -4.78 -23.06 23.26
N SER A 32 -5.15 -22.26 24.26
CA SER A 32 -6.55 -22.04 24.65
C SER A 32 -6.92 -20.56 24.59
N GLY A 33 -8.23 -20.28 24.44
CA GLY A 33 -8.77 -18.93 24.44
C GLY A 33 -8.46 -18.13 23.15
N PRO A 34 -8.89 -16.87 23.09
CA PRO A 34 -8.61 -15.97 21.98
C PRO A 34 -7.12 -15.61 21.95
N PRO A 35 -6.59 -15.29 20.74
CA PRO A 35 -5.21 -14.85 20.62
C PRO A 35 -4.97 -13.52 21.36
N VAL A 36 -3.87 -13.42 22.08
CA VAL A 36 -3.41 -12.24 22.79
C VAL A 36 -2.31 -11.55 21.98
N ARG A 37 -2.41 -10.24 21.79
CA ARG A 37 -1.36 -9.46 21.12
C ARG A 37 -0.28 -9.06 22.10
N VAL A 38 0.97 -9.38 21.76
CA VAL A 38 2.17 -9.03 22.51
C VAL A 38 3.05 -8.13 21.66
N THR A 39 3.33 -6.94 22.15
CA THR A 39 4.26 -6.01 21.50
C THR A 39 5.66 -6.27 22.05
N VAL A 40 6.62 -6.50 21.16
CA VAL A 40 8.04 -6.56 21.42
C VAL A 40 8.69 -5.31 20.82
N PRO A 41 9.01 -4.29 21.63
CA PRO A 41 9.71 -3.09 21.15
C PRO A 41 11.10 -3.41 20.59
N ALA A 42 11.60 -2.56 19.70
CA ALA A 42 12.99 -2.67 19.22
C ALA A 42 13.97 -2.50 20.41
N GLY A 43 14.99 -3.37 20.48
CA GLY A 43 15.95 -3.35 21.56
C GLY A 43 15.51 -4.03 22.86
N SER A 44 14.30 -4.62 22.90
CA SER A 44 13.84 -5.36 24.10
C SER A 44 14.70 -6.57 24.37
N GLY A 45 15.17 -6.70 25.61
CA GLY A 45 15.89 -7.87 26.08
C GLY A 45 14.95 -9.06 26.33
N LEU A 46 15.51 -10.29 26.27
CA LEU A 46 14.76 -11.53 26.55
C LEU A 46 14.02 -11.50 27.90
N SER A 47 14.59 -10.86 28.93
CA SER A 47 13.93 -10.75 30.25
C SER A 47 12.63 -9.98 30.18
N SER A 48 12.63 -8.79 29.61
CA SER A 48 11.42 -7.95 29.47
C SER A 48 10.33 -8.65 28.65
N ILE A 49 10.73 -9.38 27.60
CA ILE A 49 9.80 -10.14 26.77
C ILE A 49 9.16 -11.28 27.58
N ALA A 50 9.97 -12.06 28.29
CA ALA A 50 9.51 -13.17 29.12
C ALA A 50 8.56 -12.70 30.23
N ASP A 51 8.91 -11.61 30.90
CA ASP A 51 8.11 -11.01 31.97
C ASP A 51 6.75 -10.49 31.40
N THR A 52 6.74 -9.92 30.19
CA THR A 52 5.51 -9.51 29.47
C THR A 52 4.63 -10.72 29.12
N LEU A 53 5.22 -11.82 28.66
CA LEU A 53 4.49 -13.05 28.33
C LEU A 53 3.84 -13.68 29.57
N GLU A 54 4.53 -13.70 30.70
CA GLU A 54 4.00 -14.18 31.99
C GLU A 54 2.90 -13.26 32.52
N ALA A 55 3.13 -11.94 32.57
CA ALA A 55 2.14 -10.95 33.01
C ALA A 55 0.84 -10.97 32.20
N ARG A 56 0.88 -11.44 30.95
CA ARG A 56 -0.30 -11.65 30.10
C ARG A 56 -0.83 -13.09 30.15
N GLU A 57 -0.33 -13.89 31.08
CA GLU A 57 -0.75 -15.32 31.27
C GLU A 57 -0.58 -16.18 30.00
N ILE A 58 0.31 -15.80 29.08
CA ILE A 58 0.61 -16.58 27.88
C ILE A 58 1.47 -17.78 28.23
N ILE A 59 2.41 -17.57 29.14
CA ILE A 59 3.30 -18.61 29.68
C ILE A 59 3.19 -18.67 31.21
N PRO A 60 3.38 -19.86 31.80
CA PRO A 60 3.27 -20.02 33.25
C PRO A 60 4.49 -19.52 34.03
N SER A 61 5.65 -19.31 33.38
CA SER A 61 6.88 -18.87 34.05
C SER A 61 7.87 -18.20 33.09
N ALA A 62 8.16 -16.93 33.34
CA ALA A 62 9.18 -16.16 32.65
C ALA A 62 10.57 -16.76 32.86
N GLY A 63 10.86 -17.22 34.08
CA GLY A 63 12.15 -17.87 34.42
C GLY A 63 12.41 -19.10 33.56
N ARG A 64 11.45 -20.01 33.46
CA ARG A 64 11.57 -21.23 32.64
C ARG A 64 11.71 -20.89 31.16
N PHE A 65 10.95 -19.91 30.65
CA PHE A 65 11.06 -19.48 29.28
C PHE A 65 12.43 -18.85 28.96
N LYS A 66 12.99 -18.06 29.87
CA LYS A 66 14.34 -17.47 29.73
C LYS A 66 15.43 -18.56 29.62
N ILE A 67 15.35 -19.58 30.47
CA ILE A 67 16.27 -20.73 30.40
C ILE A 67 16.11 -21.43 29.04
N TYR A 68 14.92 -21.78 28.66
CA TYR A 68 14.63 -22.45 27.39
C TYR A 68 15.16 -21.65 26.18
N ALA A 69 14.89 -20.34 26.12
CA ALA A 69 15.35 -19.49 25.00
C ALA A 69 16.87 -19.39 24.94
N ARG A 70 17.57 -19.37 26.10
CA ARG A 70 19.05 -19.37 26.19
C ARG A 70 19.64 -20.70 25.71
N THR A 71 19.09 -21.84 26.12
CA THR A 71 19.58 -23.17 25.68
C THR A 71 19.43 -23.37 24.18
N LYS A 72 18.46 -22.68 23.51
CA LYS A 72 18.29 -22.69 22.06
C LYS A 72 19.11 -21.60 21.34
N GLY A 73 19.93 -20.81 22.05
CA GLY A 73 20.72 -19.73 21.46
C GLY A 73 19.88 -18.67 20.74
N ALA A 74 18.61 -18.48 21.14
CA ALA A 74 17.64 -17.72 20.39
C ALA A 74 17.51 -16.26 20.85
N ALA A 75 18.07 -15.90 22.00
CA ALA A 75 17.91 -14.59 22.63
C ALA A 75 18.31 -13.41 21.71
N ALA A 76 19.40 -13.56 20.95
CA ALA A 76 19.89 -12.53 20.04
C ALA A 76 19.13 -12.47 18.69
N ARG A 77 18.26 -13.45 18.41
CA ARG A 77 17.52 -13.55 17.13
C ARG A 77 16.07 -13.09 17.22
N ILE A 78 15.62 -12.67 18.42
CA ILE A 78 14.26 -12.18 18.62
C ILE A 78 14.07 -10.89 17.83
N GLN A 79 13.01 -10.83 17.03
CA GLN A 79 12.68 -9.70 16.18
C GLN A 79 11.62 -8.82 16.86
N PRO A 80 11.70 -7.48 16.74
CA PRO A 80 10.68 -6.58 17.25
C PRO A 80 9.40 -6.67 16.41
N GLY A 81 8.25 -6.40 17.04
CA GLY A 81 6.97 -6.40 16.37
C GLY A 81 5.80 -6.75 17.28
N VAL A 82 4.61 -6.81 16.71
CA VAL A 82 3.40 -7.26 17.41
C VAL A 82 3.13 -8.70 17.04
N TYR A 83 3.11 -9.56 18.03
CA TYR A 83 2.87 -10.99 17.88
C TYR A 83 1.48 -11.37 18.38
N GLU A 84 0.89 -12.35 17.76
CA GLU A 84 -0.36 -12.96 18.21
C GLU A 84 -0.08 -14.37 18.72
N VAL A 85 -0.31 -14.58 20.05
CA VAL A 85 -0.03 -15.83 20.75
C VAL A 85 -1.21 -16.16 21.63
N ARG A 86 -1.56 -17.45 21.76
CA ARG A 86 -2.61 -17.92 22.67
C ARG A 86 -2.01 -18.32 24.01
N ARG A 87 -2.83 -18.27 25.05
CA ARG A 87 -2.45 -18.82 26.36
C ARG A 87 -2.15 -20.32 26.24
N GLY A 88 -1.16 -20.80 26.94
CA GLY A 88 -0.76 -22.21 26.87
C GLY A 88 -0.04 -22.63 25.60
N THR A 89 0.35 -21.68 24.73
CA THR A 89 1.22 -21.98 23.58
C THR A 89 2.59 -22.46 24.07
N GLU A 90 3.11 -23.52 23.48
CA GLU A 90 4.42 -24.09 23.83
C GLU A 90 5.56 -23.09 23.65
N TYR A 91 6.56 -23.15 24.49
CA TYR A 91 7.76 -22.29 24.43
C TYR A 91 8.48 -22.36 23.08
N ALA A 92 8.50 -23.55 22.46
CA ALA A 92 9.10 -23.76 21.16
C ALA A 92 8.39 -22.91 20.06
N GLU A 93 7.07 -22.92 20.05
CA GLU A 93 6.29 -22.18 19.07
C GLU A 93 6.35 -20.66 19.31
N ILE A 94 6.29 -20.22 20.57
CA ILE A 94 6.49 -18.81 20.91
C ILE A 94 7.86 -18.33 20.40
N LEU A 95 8.91 -19.11 20.71
CA LEU A 95 10.27 -18.77 20.33
C LEU A 95 10.46 -18.76 18.81
N ARG A 96 9.86 -19.74 18.11
CA ARG A 96 9.81 -19.76 16.66
C ARG A 96 9.22 -18.46 16.10
N LYS A 97 8.02 -18.07 16.54
CA LYS A 97 7.36 -16.82 16.12
C LYS A 97 8.26 -15.62 16.32
N LEU A 98 8.85 -15.50 17.53
CA LEU A 98 9.71 -14.37 17.89
C LEU A 98 11.00 -14.31 17.05
N THR A 99 11.59 -15.45 16.71
CA THR A 99 12.86 -15.52 15.97
C THR A 99 12.69 -15.46 14.45
N THR A 100 11.55 -15.91 13.92
CA THR A 100 11.24 -15.82 12.49
C THR A 100 10.55 -14.50 12.12
N GLY A 101 10.16 -13.68 13.11
CA GLY A 101 9.42 -12.45 12.85
C GLY A 101 8.00 -12.69 12.33
N ASP A 102 7.33 -13.76 12.82
CA ASP A 102 5.94 -14.07 12.50
C ASP A 102 4.97 -13.10 13.21
N VAL A 103 5.08 -11.82 12.81
CA VAL A 103 4.33 -10.69 13.37
C VAL A 103 2.96 -10.53 12.74
N VAL A 104 2.06 -9.90 13.47
CA VAL A 104 0.77 -9.44 12.94
C VAL A 104 1.01 -8.44 11.82
N LYS A 105 0.33 -8.64 10.69
CA LYS A 105 0.49 -7.80 9.50
C LYS A 105 -0.81 -7.05 9.20
N THR A 106 -0.67 -5.86 8.63
CA THR A 106 -1.77 -5.08 8.08
C THR A 106 -1.63 -4.97 6.57
N ARG A 107 -2.76 -5.05 5.86
CA ARG A 107 -2.82 -4.89 4.40
C ARG A 107 -3.20 -3.46 4.08
N VAL A 108 -2.42 -2.82 3.22
CA VAL A 108 -2.66 -1.48 2.71
C VAL A 108 -2.78 -1.56 1.19
N VAL A 109 -3.97 -1.24 0.68
CA VAL A 109 -4.24 -1.21 -0.77
C VAL A 109 -4.29 0.23 -1.22
N ILE A 110 -3.43 0.57 -2.18
CA ILE A 110 -3.40 1.86 -2.87
C ILE A 110 -3.84 1.63 -4.31
N PRO A 111 -5.07 2.03 -4.67
CA PRO A 111 -5.56 1.97 -6.04
C PRO A 111 -4.82 2.92 -6.99
N GLU A 112 -4.85 2.58 -8.28
CA GLU A 112 -4.41 3.45 -9.36
C GLU A 112 -5.28 4.72 -9.41
N GLY A 113 -4.71 5.83 -9.85
CA GLY A 113 -5.41 7.10 -9.98
C GLY A 113 -5.77 7.79 -8.64
N TRP A 114 -5.30 7.29 -7.49
CA TRP A 114 -5.51 7.95 -6.20
C TRP A 114 -4.55 9.10 -6.00
N THR A 115 -5.06 10.16 -5.36
CA THR A 115 -4.25 11.29 -4.88
C THR A 115 -3.65 11.00 -3.50
N ILE A 116 -2.62 11.75 -3.10
CA ILE A 116 -2.08 11.65 -1.73
C ILE A 116 -3.15 11.96 -0.67
N GLY A 117 -4.11 12.82 -0.96
CA GLY A 117 -5.26 13.08 -0.08
C GLY A 117 -6.12 11.84 0.17
N GLN A 118 -6.24 10.94 -0.82
CA GLN A 118 -6.96 9.67 -0.70
C GLN A 118 -6.08 8.58 -0.08
N VAL A 119 -4.77 8.64 -0.29
CA VAL A 119 -3.79 7.70 0.27
C VAL A 119 -3.60 7.92 1.78
N ALA A 120 -3.53 9.16 2.24
CA ALA A 120 -3.24 9.52 3.63
C ALA A 120 -4.15 8.82 4.65
N PRO A 121 -5.49 8.78 4.51
CA PRO A 121 -6.35 8.06 5.45
C PRO A 121 -6.08 6.55 5.53
N ARG A 122 -5.63 5.94 4.43
CA ARG A 122 -5.26 4.52 4.41
C ARG A 122 -4.00 4.24 5.21
N LEU A 123 -2.98 5.09 5.02
CA LEU A 123 -1.73 5.00 5.78
C LEU A 123 -1.96 5.31 7.26
N ALA A 124 -2.76 6.33 7.56
CA ALA A 124 -3.15 6.72 8.91
C ALA A 124 -3.79 5.56 9.67
N LYS A 125 -4.80 4.90 9.06
CA LYS A 125 -5.45 3.72 9.64
C LYS A 125 -4.46 2.59 9.91
N ALA A 126 -3.55 2.32 8.98
CA ALA A 126 -2.55 1.26 9.13
C ALA A 126 -1.50 1.56 10.20
N ALA A 127 -1.14 2.83 10.37
CA ALA A 127 -0.17 3.29 11.38
C ALA A 127 -0.80 3.60 12.75
N GLY A 128 -2.13 3.68 12.84
CA GLY A 128 -2.83 4.02 14.08
C GLY A 128 -2.69 5.50 14.48
N ILE A 129 -2.63 6.42 13.51
CA ILE A 129 -2.51 7.87 13.72
C ILE A 129 -3.67 8.63 13.05
N PRO A 130 -3.92 9.90 13.40
CA PRO A 130 -4.91 10.74 12.72
C PRO A 130 -4.63 10.94 11.24
N ALA A 131 -5.68 11.02 10.40
CA ALA A 131 -5.55 11.18 8.95
C ALA A 131 -4.80 12.47 8.57
N ASP A 132 -5.09 13.58 9.25
CA ASP A 132 -4.44 14.87 9.01
C ASP A 132 -2.93 14.82 9.31
N SER A 133 -2.52 14.06 10.33
CA SER A 133 -1.10 13.85 10.63
C SER A 133 -0.40 13.09 9.50
N ALA A 134 -1.03 12.03 8.98
CA ALA A 134 -0.49 11.29 7.84
C ALA A 134 -0.44 12.18 6.58
N LEU A 135 -1.49 12.97 6.33
CA LEU A 135 -1.52 13.90 5.19
C LEU A 135 -0.39 14.91 5.26
N LYS A 136 -0.18 15.57 6.41
CA LYS A 136 0.93 16.51 6.61
C LYS A 136 2.29 15.87 6.35
N LEU A 137 2.50 14.63 6.80
CA LEU A 137 3.76 13.90 6.59
C LEU A 137 4.05 13.64 5.10
N ILE A 138 3.04 13.32 4.29
CA ILE A 138 3.24 12.91 2.89
C ILE A 138 3.03 14.03 1.86
N SER A 139 2.36 15.14 2.24
CA SER A 139 2.13 16.27 1.33
C SER A 139 3.25 17.31 1.38
N SER A 140 4.17 17.23 2.36
CA SER A 140 5.23 18.22 2.49
C SER A 140 6.26 18.11 1.35
N PRO A 141 6.77 19.24 0.83
CA PRO A 141 7.88 19.22 -0.13
C PRO A 141 9.13 18.49 0.40
N ASP A 142 9.39 18.59 1.71
CA ASP A 142 10.50 17.88 2.34
C ASP A 142 10.36 16.36 2.26
N ALA A 143 9.14 15.83 2.28
CA ALA A 143 8.91 14.39 2.11
C ALA A 143 9.35 13.90 0.72
N ALA A 144 9.10 14.69 -0.31
CA ALA A 144 9.55 14.44 -1.69
C ALA A 144 11.08 14.58 -1.81
N LYS A 145 11.64 15.67 -1.26
CA LYS A 145 13.08 15.95 -1.28
C LYS A 145 13.90 14.87 -0.59
N ARG A 146 13.49 14.43 0.62
CA ARG A 146 14.18 13.34 1.34
C ARG A 146 14.21 12.05 0.52
N ARG A 147 13.15 11.79 -0.23
CA ARG A 147 13.01 10.60 -1.09
C ARG A 147 13.52 10.81 -2.50
N LYS A 148 14.12 11.98 -2.81
CA LYS A 148 14.71 12.28 -4.13
C LYS A 148 13.76 11.95 -5.29
N VAL A 149 12.47 12.23 -5.14
CA VAL A 149 11.53 12.17 -6.26
C VAL A 149 11.56 13.49 -7.02
N PRO A 150 11.39 13.50 -8.36
CA PRO A 150 11.54 14.71 -9.16
C PRO A 150 10.34 15.68 -9.06
N GLY A 151 9.26 15.31 -8.36
CA GLY A 151 8.07 16.13 -8.18
C GLY A 151 8.16 17.13 -7.03
N PRO A 152 7.27 18.14 -6.99
CA PRO A 152 7.18 19.11 -5.89
C PRO A 152 6.70 18.48 -4.58
N THR A 153 5.98 17.37 -4.66
CA THR A 153 5.46 16.58 -3.56
C THR A 153 5.57 15.09 -3.88
N LEU A 154 5.05 14.22 -3.01
CA LEU A 154 4.96 12.78 -3.29
C LEU A 154 3.78 12.39 -4.21
N GLU A 155 3.00 13.36 -4.69
CA GLU A 155 1.91 13.08 -5.65
C GLU A 155 2.45 12.42 -6.91
N GLY A 156 1.84 11.30 -7.30
CA GLY A 156 2.29 10.49 -8.44
C GLY A 156 3.41 9.48 -8.15
N TYR A 157 4.10 9.60 -7.00
CA TYR A 157 5.27 8.76 -6.66
C TYR A 157 4.99 7.71 -5.58
N ILE A 158 3.82 7.74 -4.94
CA ILE A 158 3.34 6.66 -4.08
C ILE A 158 2.73 5.59 -4.99
N TYR A 159 3.51 4.55 -5.32
CA TYR A 159 3.14 3.58 -6.34
C TYR A 159 1.89 2.77 -5.96
N PRO A 160 0.89 2.67 -6.85
CA PRO A 160 -0.34 1.94 -6.58
C PRO A 160 -0.08 0.43 -6.55
N ALA A 161 -0.43 -0.20 -5.43
CA ALA A 161 -0.31 -1.65 -5.24
C ALA A 161 -0.97 -2.09 -3.93
N THR A 162 -1.00 -3.40 -3.72
CA THR A 162 -1.25 -3.99 -2.40
C THR A 162 0.07 -4.18 -1.66
N TYR A 163 0.14 -3.64 -0.45
CA TYR A 163 1.27 -3.76 0.46
C TYR A 163 0.87 -4.52 1.72
N VAL A 164 1.84 -5.20 2.31
CA VAL A 164 1.66 -5.90 3.59
C VAL A 164 2.78 -5.45 4.53
N PHE A 165 2.41 -4.80 5.62
CA PHE A 165 3.34 -4.28 6.61
C PHE A 165 3.14 -4.92 7.98
N PRO A 166 4.18 -5.06 8.79
CA PRO A 166 4.03 -5.32 10.21
C PRO A 166 3.11 -4.28 10.87
N LEU A 167 2.25 -4.71 11.78
CA LEU A 167 1.39 -3.81 12.55
C LEU A 167 2.28 -2.83 13.35
N GLY A 168 1.93 -1.55 13.33
CA GLY A 168 2.74 -0.49 13.96
C GLY A 168 3.85 0.08 13.06
N THR A 169 3.91 -0.31 11.77
CA THR A 169 4.81 0.33 10.81
C THR A 169 4.44 1.81 10.64
N SER A 170 5.43 2.69 10.76
CA SER A 170 5.21 4.13 10.61
C SER A 170 4.84 4.52 9.17
N VAL A 171 4.13 5.64 9.00
CA VAL A 171 3.79 6.20 7.69
C VAL A 171 5.03 6.41 6.83
N ASP A 172 6.12 6.95 7.40
CA ASP A 172 7.36 7.18 6.64
C ASP A 172 7.92 5.88 6.06
N ARG A 173 8.00 4.80 6.85
CA ARG A 173 8.47 3.49 6.35
C ARG A 173 7.54 2.89 5.29
N MET A 174 6.23 3.06 5.44
CA MET A 174 5.28 2.61 4.40
C MET A 174 5.52 3.37 3.09
N VAL A 175 5.65 4.68 3.17
CA VAL A 175 5.90 5.53 1.99
C VAL A 175 7.26 5.24 1.36
N ASP A 176 8.31 4.99 2.16
CA ASP A 176 9.62 4.58 1.63
C ASP A 176 9.51 3.31 0.78
N ALA A 177 8.77 2.30 1.25
CA ALA A 177 8.53 1.08 0.50
C ALA A 177 7.73 1.33 -0.80
N MET A 178 6.78 2.27 -0.77
CA MET A 178 5.95 2.61 -1.93
C MET A 178 6.74 3.39 -2.99
N VAL A 179 7.57 4.35 -2.57
CA VAL A 179 8.46 5.09 -3.46
C VAL A 179 9.54 4.17 -4.03
N GLU A 180 10.08 3.26 -3.22
CA GLU A 180 11.05 2.28 -3.70
C GLU A 180 10.44 1.34 -4.76
N ARG A 181 9.17 0.97 -4.60
CA ARG A 181 8.45 0.21 -5.62
C ARG A 181 8.25 1.01 -6.91
N TYR A 182 7.95 2.30 -6.82
CA TYR A 182 7.90 3.20 -7.97
C TYR A 182 9.24 3.21 -8.72
N ARG A 183 10.38 3.35 -8.03
CA ARG A 183 11.72 3.34 -8.65
C ARG A 183 12.03 2.08 -9.42
N ARG A 184 11.53 0.93 -8.97
CA ARG A 184 11.70 -0.35 -9.69
C ARG A 184 10.91 -0.43 -10.98
N VAL A 185 9.80 0.29 -11.07
CA VAL A 185 9.02 0.39 -12.31
C VAL A 185 9.73 1.27 -13.34
N TRP A 186 10.43 2.31 -12.89
CA TRP A 186 11.14 3.26 -13.75
C TRP A 186 12.49 2.69 -14.23
N THR A 187 12.43 1.92 -15.32
CA THR A 187 13.59 1.21 -15.86
C THR A 187 14.52 2.11 -16.69
N PRO A 188 15.77 1.71 -16.96
CA PRO A 188 16.64 2.43 -17.91
C PRO A 188 16.04 2.58 -19.31
N ALA A 189 15.31 1.57 -19.78
CA ALA A 189 14.60 1.64 -21.07
C ALA A 189 13.52 2.74 -21.07
N MET A 190 12.75 2.88 -19.98
CA MET A 190 11.77 3.96 -19.85
C MET A 190 12.43 5.34 -19.84
N ARG A 191 13.60 5.49 -19.21
CA ARG A 191 14.37 6.76 -19.26
C ARG A 191 14.82 7.10 -20.68
N ALA A 192 15.29 6.12 -21.44
CA ALA A 192 15.67 6.32 -22.83
C ALA A 192 14.48 6.71 -23.71
N GLN A 193 13.29 6.11 -23.48
CA GLN A 193 12.05 6.47 -24.16
C GLN A 193 11.61 7.90 -23.81
N ALA A 194 11.68 8.29 -22.54
CA ALA A 194 11.37 9.66 -22.12
C ALA A 194 12.29 10.68 -22.82
N GLN A 195 13.60 10.41 -22.85
CA GLN A 195 14.58 11.26 -23.55
C GLN A 195 14.27 11.38 -25.05
N ALA A 196 13.89 10.28 -25.71
CA ALA A 196 13.49 10.30 -27.12
C ALA A 196 12.25 11.16 -27.39
N LEU A 197 11.37 11.31 -26.38
CA LEU A 197 10.20 12.21 -26.42
C LEU A 197 10.53 13.65 -25.99
N GLY A 198 11.78 13.94 -25.57
CA GLY A 198 12.17 15.23 -25.03
C GLY A 198 11.57 15.53 -23.65
N MET A 199 11.21 14.51 -22.87
CA MET A 199 10.57 14.63 -21.55
C MET A 199 11.49 14.15 -20.44
N ASP A 200 11.42 14.83 -19.29
CA ASP A 200 12.00 14.33 -18.04
C ASP A 200 11.04 13.35 -17.32
N GLU A 201 11.54 12.69 -16.26
CA GLU A 201 10.77 11.74 -15.47
C GLU A 201 9.50 12.37 -14.85
N ARG A 202 9.61 13.61 -14.35
CA ARG A 202 8.48 14.34 -13.78
C ARG A 202 7.41 14.63 -14.81
N GLU A 203 7.80 15.05 -16.01
CA GLU A 203 6.89 15.36 -17.11
C GLU A 203 6.13 14.10 -17.56
N VAL A 204 6.82 12.97 -17.69
CA VAL A 204 6.20 11.69 -18.02
C VAL A 204 5.21 11.27 -16.94
N VAL A 205 5.58 11.31 -15.66
CA VAL A 205 4.67 10.91 -14.56
C VAL A 205 3.49 11.87 -14.45
N THR A 206 3.71 13.16 -14.71
CA THR A 206 2.65 14.17 -14.75
C THR A 206 1.64 13.86 -15.85
N LEU A 207 2.09 13.64 -17.08
CA LEU A 207 1.20 13.29 -18.18
C LEU A 207 0.52 11.94 -17.96
N ALA A 208 1.26 10.93 -17.47
CA ALA A 208 0.72 9.62 -17.15
C ALA A 208 -0.40 9.70 -16.09
N SER A 209 -0.28 10.59 -15.11
CA SER A 209 -1.33 10.80 -14.10
C SER A 209 -2.62 11.41 -14.69
N ILE A 210 -2.48 12.24 -15.72
CA ILE A 210 -3.62 12.78 -16.46
C ILE A 210 -4.27 11.67 -17.30
N VAL A 211 -3.48 10.92 -18.06
CA VAL A 211 -3.94 9.78 -18.87
C VAL A 211 -4.65 8.73 -18.00
N GLU A 212 -4.10 8.42 -16.80
CA GLU A 212 -4.71 7.51 -15.83
C GLU A 212 -6.12 7.95 -15.42
N ARG A 213 -6.32 9.24 -15.25
CA ARG A 213 -7.59 9.83 -14.77
C ARG A 213 -8.60 10.04 -15.88
N GLU A 214 -8.17 10.10 -17.14
CA GLU A 214 -9.04 10.24 -18.31
C GLU A 214 -9.56 8.88 -18.80
N ALA A 215 -8.67 7.91 -18.93
CA ALA A 215 -8.95 6.65 -19.60
C ALA A 215 -9.85 5.73 -18.76
N LYS A 216 -11.09 5.54 -19.16
CA LYS A 216 -11.96 4.49 -18.61
C LYS A 216 -11.70 3.14 -19.26
N VAL A 217 -11.31 3.13 -20.52
CA VAL A 217 -10.97 1.92 -21.30
C VAL A 217 -9.44 1.86 -21.46
N TRP A 218 -8.85 0.82 -20.94
CA TRP A 218 -7.38 0.67 -20.87
C TRP A 218 -6.69 0.71 -22.23
N SER A 219 -7.30 0.12 -23.25
CA SER A 219 -6.73 0.09 -24.61
C SER A 219 -6.70 1.47 -25.28
N GLU A 220 -7.40 2.46 -24.76
CA GLU A 220 -7.41 3.83 -25.32
C GLU A 220 -6.29 4.71 -24.73
N ARG A 221 -5.60 4.27 -23.66
CA ARG A 221 -4.53 5.07 -23.03
C ARG A 221 -3.44 5.54 -24.01
N PRO A 222 -2.92 4.72 -24.93
CA PRO A 222 -1.91 5.19 -25.90
C PRO A 222 -2.47 6.27 -26.83
N THR A 223 -3.73 6.19 -27.24
CA THR A 223 -4.38 7.20 -28.10
C THR A 223 -4.66 8.49 -27.35
N ILE A 224 -5.12 8.42 -26.09
CA ILE A 224 -5.29 9.59 -25.23
C ILE A 224 -3.93 10.27 -24.99
N ALA A 225 -2.88 9.49 -24.72
CA ALA A 225 -1.52 10.01 -24.59
C ALA A 225 -1.05 10.71 -25.86
N ALA A 226 -1.33 10.15 -27.05
CA ALA A 226 -1.01 10.75 -28.34
C ALA A 226 -1.69 12.12 -28.51
N VAL A 227 -2.97 12.26 -28.14
CA VAL A 227 -3.68 13.57 -28.19
C VAL A 227 -2.93 14.61 -27.33
N TYR A 228 -2.55 14.26 -26.12
CA TYR A 228 -1.84 15.20 -25.24
C TYR A 228 -0.43 15.53 -25.74
N HIS A 229 0.32 14.56 -26.23
CA HIS A 229 1.61 14.81 -26.89
C HIS A 229 1.47 15.75 -28.10
N ASN A 230 0.48 15.53 -28.95
CA ASN A 230 0.21 16.38 -30.09
C ASN A 230 -0.13 17.81 -29.67
N ARG A 231 -0.96 17.97 -28.63
CA ARG A 231 -1.27 19.31 -28.07
C ARG A 231 -0.04 20.00 -27.51
N LEU A 232 0.79 19.31 -26.73
CA LEU A 232 2.03 19.84 -26.19
C LEU A 232 2.98 20.29 -27.30
N LYS A 233 3.14 19.50 -28.35
CA LYS A 233 4.00 19.79 -29.51
C LYS A 233 3.63 21.10 -30.22
N ILE A 234 2.34 21.45 -30.27
CA ILE A 234 1.87 22.69 -30.95
C ILE A 234 1.53 23.81 -29.95
N GLY A 235 1.88 23.68 -28.67
CA GLY A 235 1.58 24.68 -27.64
C GLY A 235 0.10 24.81 -27.27
N MET A 236 -0.74 23.85 -27.66
CA MET A 236 -2.16 23.84 -27.35
C MET A 236 -2.37 23.48 -25.88
N ARG A 237 -3.33 24.14 -25.20
CA ARG A 237 -3.71 23.83 -23.83
C ARG A 237 -4.23 22.39 -23.72
N LEU A 238 -3.88 21.68 -22.63
CA LEU A 238 -4.33 20.30 -22.44
C LEU A 238 -5.83 20.20 -22.19
N GLN A 239 -6.42 21.17 -21.49
CA GLN A 239 -7.86 21.20 -21.17
C GLN A 239 -8.36 19.87 -20.62
N ALA A 240 -7.59 19.31 -19.67
CA ALA A 240 -7.87 18.04 -19.04
C ALA A 240 -8.73 18.26 -17.78
N ASP A 241 -9.95 17.76 -17.76
CA ASP A 241 -10.87 17.85 -16.62
C ASP A 241 -10.25 17.38 -15.29
N PRO A 242 -9.49 16.26 -15.25
CA PRO A 242 -8.88 15.79 -14.01
C PRO A 242 -7.92 16.79 -13.36
N THR A 243 -7.29 17.66 -14.12
CA THR A 243 -6.38 18.68 -13.57
C THR A 243 -7.13 19.78 -12.82
N VAL A 244 -8.33 20.15 -13.31
CA VAL A 244 -9.22 21.08 -12.61
C VAL A 244 -9.82 20.43 -11.36
N GLN A 245 -10.23 19.17 -11.45
CA GLN A 245 -10.71 18.41 -10.31
C GLN A 245 -9.67 18.33 -9.17
N TYR A 246 -8.40 18.12 -9.55
CA TYR A 246 -7.28 18.14 -8.60
C TYR A 246 -7.09 19.53 -7.98
N ALA A 247 -7.13 20.59 -8.79
CA ALA A 247 -7.04 21.98 -8.33
C ALA A 247 -8.16 22.36 -7.33
N LEU A 248 -9.37 21.80 -7.52
CA LEU A 248 -10.51 21.94 -6.62
C LEU A 248 -10.41 21.13 -5.33
N GLY A 249 -9.39 20.26 -5.19
CA GLY A 249 -9.22 19.38 -4.03
C GLY A 249 -10.24 18.23 -3.95
N GLY A 250 -10.96 17.91 -5.02
CA GLY A 250 -11.94 16.82 -5.04
C GLY A 250 -12.67 16.63 -6.36
N ASN A 251 -13.25 15.44 -6.53
CA ASN A 251 -13.99 15.08 -7.72
C ASN A 251 -15.39 15.73 -7.71
N ARG A 252 -15.77 16.33 -8.84
CA ARG A 252 -17.14 16.76 -9.13
C ARG A 252 -17.77 15.75 -10.08
N ALA A 253 -19.04 15.41 -9.87
CA ALA A 253 -19.77 14.51 -10.77
C ALA A 253 -19.83 15.06 -12.19
N ARG A 254 -19.90 16.39 -12.33
CA ARG A 254 -19.82 17.14 -13.57
C ARG A 254 -19.04 18.42 -13.34
N LEU A 255 -18.04 18.68 -14.16
CA LEU A 255 -17.30 19.94 -14.16
C LEU A 255 -18.08 20.99 -14.94
N LEU A 256 -18.28 22.16 -14.33
CA LEU A 256 -18.97 23.32 -14.95
C LEU A 256 -17.94 24.43 -15.23
N TYR A 257 -18.26 25.36 -16.14
CA TYR A 257 -17.39 26.51 -16.44
C TYR A 257 -17.04 27.30 -15.17
N ARG A 258 -18.02 27.54 -14.27
CA ARG A 258 -17.79 28.21 -13.00
C ARG A 258 -16.77 27.49 -12.11
N ASP A 259 -16.67 26.15 -12.17
CA ASP A 259 -15.67 25.38 -11.41
C ASP A 259 -14.27 25.61 -12.01
N ILE A 260 -14.16 25.66 -13.34
CA ILE A 260 -12.92 25.99 -14.05
C ILE A 260 -12.46 27.39 -13.70
N ASP A 261 -13.40 28.35 -13.65
CA ASP A 261 -13.12 29.75 -13.37
C ASP A 261 -12.76 29.98 -11.89
N SER A 262 -13.36 29.24 -10.96
CA SER A 262 -13.06 29.34 -9.53
C SER A 262 -11.60 28.99 -9.17
N VAL A 263 -10.91 28.26 -10.02
CA VAL A 263 -9.49 27.90 -9.89
C VAL A 263 -8.65 28.43 -11.05
N ALA A 264 -9.03 29.59 -11.62
CA ALA A 264 -8.37 30.16 -12.80
C ALA A 264 -6.86 30.37 -12.60
N ASP A 265 -6.45 30.83 -11.42
CA ASP A 265 -5.06 31.12 -11.07
C ASP A 265 -4.27 29.90 -10.59
N ASN A 266 -4.94 28.76 -10.34
CA ASN A 266 -4.28 27.54 -9.89
C ASN A 266 -3.34 27.01 -10.99
N PRO A 267 -2.05 26.72 -10.68
CA PRO A 267 -1.08 26.25 -11.67
C PRO A 267 -1.44 24.88 -12.29
N TYR A 268 -2.33 24.13 -11.68
CA TYR A 268 -2.83 22.86 -12.23
C TYR A 268 -4.00 23.04 -13.20
N ASN A 269 -4.54 24.25 -13.38
CA ASN A 269 -5.66 24.48 -14.31
C ASN A 269 -5.20 24.54 -15.76
N THR A 270 -5.21 23.39 -16.45
CA THR A 270 -4.80 23.25 -17.86
C THR A 270 -5.80 23.84 -18.87
N TYR A 271 -6.95 24.36 -18.43
CA TYR A 271 -7.83 25.20 -19.26
C TYR A 271 -7.33 26.64 -19.38
N ARG A 272 -6.60 27.11 -18.37
CA ARG A 272 -6.08 28.48 -18.31
C ARG A 272 -4.60 28.58 -18.62
N ARG A 273 -3.84 27.51 -18.40
CA ARG A 273 -2.39 27.45 -18.60
C ARG A 273 -2.02 26.46 -19.70
N ALA A 274 -1.06 26.82 -20.54
CA ALA A 274 -0.49 25.94 -21.56
C ALA A 274 0.60 25.05 -20.93
N GLY A 275 0.88 23.94 -21.57
CA GLY A 275 1.87 22.95 -21.11
C GLY A 275 1.36 22.02 -20.01
N LEU A 276 2.29 21.27 -19.41
CA LEU A 276 2.02 20.39 -18.29
C LEU A 276 1.85 21.19 -16.99
N PRO A 277 1.03 20.71 -16.05
CA PRO A 277 0.99 21.28 -14.70
C PRO A 277 2.32 21.02 -13.96
N PRO A 278 2.54 21.69 -12.81
CA PRO A 278 3.83 21.60 -12.06
C PRO A 278 4.24 20.19 -11.65
N GLY A 279 3.29 19.27 -11.54
CA GLY A 279 3.53 17.89 -11.14
C GLY A 279 2.32 17.00 -11.36
N PRO A 280 2.42 15.70 -11.00
CA PRO A 280 1.34 14.73 -11.13
C PRO A 280 0.09 15.12 -10.31
N ILE A 281 -1.06 14.62 -10.73
CA ILE A 281 -2.37 14.84 -10.10
C ILE A 281 -2.93 13.58 -9.43
N ALA A 282 -2.27 12.45 -9.59
CA ALA A 282 -2.65 11.15 -9.02
C ALA A 282 -1.50 10.17 -9.20
N SER A 283 -1.57 9.01 -8.53
CA SER A 283 -0.63 7.90 -8.71
C SER A 283 -0.96 7.10 -9.97
N PRO A 284 -0.16 7.21 -11.06
CA PRO A 284 -0.43 6.49 -12.29
C PRO A 284 -0.05 5.01 -12.16
N SER A 285 -0.74 4.15 -12.93
CA SER A 285 -0.37 2.75 -13.14
C SER A 285 0.86 2.62 -14.04
N ALA A 286 1.50 1.44 -14.04
CA ALA A 286 2.54 1.11 -15.01
C ALA A 286 2.02 1.25 -16.46
N GLY A 287 0.75 0.87 -16.69
CA GLY A 287 0.12 0.96 -18.02
C GLY A 287 -0.05 2.40 -18.49
N ALA A 288 -0.37 3.35 -17.61
CA ALA A 288 -0.47 4.77 -17.97
C ALA A 288 0.92 5.37 -18.26
N ILE A 289 1.94 5.00 -17.46
CA ILE A 289 3.33 5.41 -17.71
C ILE A 289 3.79 4.87 -19.08
N GLN A 290 3.55 3.58 -19.34
CA GLN A 290 3.93 2.96 -20.61
C GLN A 290 3.20 3.59 -21.81
N ALA A 291 1.89 3.87 -21.69
CA ALA A 291 1.12 4.54 -22.73
C ALA A 291 1.62 5.97 -23.00
N THR A 292 2.09 6.67 -21.99
CA THR A 292 2.70 8.00 -22.12
C THR A 292 4.06 7.94 -22.83
N LEU A 293 4.86 6.90 -22.54
CA LEU A 293 6.16 6.69 -23.16
C LEU A 293 6.08 6.12 -24.58
N GLN A 294 4.97 5.46 -24.89
CA GLN A 294 4.70 4.85 -26.20
C GLN A 294 3.31 5.26 -26.68
N PRO A 295 3.11 6.56 -26.99
CA PRO A 295 1.84 7.04 -27.51
C PRO A 295 1.53 6.37 -28.86
N ALA A 296 0.25 6.21 -29.19
CA ALA A 296 -0.17 5.72 -30.50
C ALA A 296 0.34 6.65 -31.61
N ALA A 297 0.68 6.09 -32.75
CA ALA A 297 1.02 6.85 -33.96
C ALA A 297 -0.28 7.44 -34.56
N ALA A 298 -0.77 8.53 -33.97
CA ALA A 298 -2.02 9.19 -34.35
C ALA A 298 -1.89 10.72 -34.27
N ASP A 299 -2.61 11.42 -35.15
CA ASP A 299 -2.59 12.87 -35.29
C ASP A 299 -3.81 13.56 -34.68
N TYR A 300 -4.53 12.86 -33.79
CA TYR A 300 -5.69 13.42 -33.08
C TYR A 300 -5.31 14.56 -32.13
N LEU A 301 -6.15 15.56 -32.08
CA LEU A 301 -6.04 16.71 -31.17
C LEU A 301 -7.18 16.77 -30.14
N TYR A 302 -8.26 16.02 -30.37
CA TYR A 302 -9.45 16.03 -29.54
C TYR A 302 -9.97 14.62 -29.28
N PHE A 303 -10.65 14.47 -28.15
CA PHE A 303 -11.48 13.31 -27.88
C PHE A 303 -12.72 13.69 -27.08
N VAL A 304 -13.76 12.90 -27.15
CA VAL A 304 -14.99 13.04 -26.38
C VAL A 304 -15.47 11.69 -25.90
N ALA A 305 -15.81 11.60 -24.60
CA ALA A 305 -16.34 10.37 -24.03
C ALA A 305 -17.75 10.07 -24.55
N ARG A 306 -18.02 8.79 -24.81
CA ARG A 306 -19.35 8.23 -25.08
C ARG A 306 -20.00 7.73 -23.77
N PRO A 307 -21.31 7.54 -23.74
CA PRO A 307 -22.02 6.99 -22.59
C PRO A 307 -21.56 5.58 -22.17
N ASN A 308 -20.99 4.80 -23.12
CA ASN A 308 -20.44 3.46 -22.85
C ASN A 308 -19.02 3.49 -22.26
N GLY A 309 -18.44 4.69 -22.05
CA GLY A 309 -17.11 4.89 -21.48
C GLY A 309 -15.96 4.89 -22.48
N THR A 310 -16.20 4.59 -23.77
CA THR A 310 -15.20 4.73 -24.84
C THR A 310 -15.11 6.18 -25.30
N HIS A 311 -14.08 6.50 -26.13
CA HIS A 311 -13.89 7.83 -26.68
C HIS A 311 -13.99 7.84 -28.21
N VAL A 312 -14.45 8.97 -28.76
CA VAL A 312 -14.31 9.34 -30.17
C VAL A 312 -13.12 10.28 -30.27
N PHE A 313 -12.14 9.92 -31.09
CA PHE A 313 -10.95 10.73 -31.34
C PHE A 313 -11.09 11.47 -32.65
N THR A 314 -10.70 12.76 -32.67
CA THR A 314 -10.87 13.63 -33.84
C THR A 314 -9.67 14.56 -34.03
N ARG A 315 -9.48 15.05 -35.27
CA ARG A 315 -8.37 15.93 -35.65
C ARG A 315 -8.70 17.40 -35.53
N THR A 316 -9.95 17.74 -35.84
CA THR A 316 -10.41 19.14 -35.93
C THR A 316 -11.44 19.47 -34.86
N LEU A 317 -11.55 20.75 -34.51
CA LEU A 317 -12.58 21.24 -33.60
C LEU A 317 -14.00 21.05 -34.17
N ALA A 318 -14.17 21.12 -35.50
CA ALA A 318 -15.45 20.89 -36.14
C ALA A 318 -15.92 19.43 -35.93
N GLU A 319 -15.05 18.46 -36.17
CA GLU A 319 -15.31 17.04 -35.91
C GLU A 319 -15.59 16.77 -34.43
N HIS A 320 -14.81 17.39 -33.54
CA HIS A 320 -15.02 17.26 -32.09
C HIS A 320 -16.40 17.76 -31.68
N ASN A 321 -16.81 18.92 -32.18
CA ASN A 321 -18.12 19.48 -31.87
C ASN A 321 -19.27 18.61 -32.43
N ALA A 322 -19.09 17.99 -33.59
CA ALA A 322 -20.03 17.02 -34.14
C ALA A 322 -20.13 15.77 -33.28
N ALA A 323 -18.97 15.18 -32.91
CA ALA A 323 -18.90 14.02 -32.01
C ALA A 323 -19.50 14.30 -30.62
N LYS A 324 -19.31 15.52 -30.09
CA LYS A 324 -19.91 15.95 -28.82
C LYS A 324 -21.43 15.99 -28.89
N ARG A 325 -22.01 16.55 -29.99
CA ARG A 325 -23.46 16.53 -30.18
C ARG A 325 -24.02 15.12 -30.30
N ALA A 326 -23.33 14.24 -31.03
CA ALA A 326 -23.72 12.84 -31.17
C ALA A 326 -23.72 12.10 -29.83
N SER A 327 -22.66 12.26 -29.05
CA SER A 327 -22.55 11.66 -27.72
C SER A 327 -23.63 12.16 -26.74
N GLN A 328 -23.98 13.46 -26.83
CA GLN A 328 -25.08 14.03 -26.03
C GLN A 328 -26.46 13.50 -26.45
N ALA A 329 -26.69 13.30 -27.74
CA ALA A 329 -27.93 12.70 -28.25
C ALA A 329 -28.05 11.23 -27.77
N GLU A 330 -26.97 10.45 -27.86
CA GLU A 330 -26.92 9.08 -27.34
C GLU A 330 -27.20 9.02 -25.83
N SER A 331 -26.67 9.98 -25.04
CA SER A 331 -26.92 10.06 -23.61
C SER A 331 -28.39 10.38 -23.24
N ARG A 332 -29.11 11.11 -24.11
CA ARG A 332 -30.51 11.44 -23.88
C ARG A 332 -31.47 10.32 -24.28
N ALA A 333 -31.02 9.43 -25.15
CA ALA A 333 -31.81 8.30 -25.65
C ALA A 333 -31.77 7.07 -24.74
N ARG A 334 -30.92 7.09 -23.71
CA ARG A 334 -30.82 6.05 -22.64
C ARG A 334 -31.61 6.49 -21.42
#